data_02f807aba0b209913259a4a9d661e5a3
#
_entry.id   02f807aba0b209913259a4a9d661e5a3
#
_cell.length_a   1.000
_cell.length_b   1.000
_cell.length_c   1.000
_cell.angle_alpha   90.00
_cell.angle_beta   90.00
_cell.angle_gamma   90.00
#
_symmetry.space_group_name_H-M   'P 1'
#
loop_
_entity.id
_entity.type
_entity.pdbx_description
1 polymer ?
#
loop_
_entity_poly.entity_id
_entity_poly.type
_entity_poly.pdbx_seq_one_letter_code
_entity_poly.pdbx_strand_id
1 'polypeptide(L)'
;MKKALWALLCAVIFLSEAWADKVSGVNIQRTGSLTMQDAQDALASGDYAKAFNQYHDAAVQGNNALAQFSLGLFFQNGWGREIDPATACRWFEKAAQGGIPVAQHSTGVCFDEGIHHAENPVTAAHWFRKAAHAGHLYSYCHLANLLMTGRGFSKNPVKALELCHPAAQQGSPPAQLWMGKFYLQGDPAIRNQREAYRWFAVAAQKQAPEAFYYLGLIMQSDSSRKHAPKEIRQMFEQAAALKYVPAYFQAGKYFHDAEPNPETGQLSAEHLAKAYLWLSAATHQSQDPEEISAAKSMLQQILAVMPKTWLAELDQKIAQHLQ
;
A
#
# COMPACT_ATOMS: atom_id res chain seq x y z
N MET A 1 -8.24 7.29 -7.61
CA MET A 1 -8.53 5.84 -7.43
C MET A 1 -8.70 5.08 -8.75
N LYS A 2 -9.44 5.56 -9.77
CA LYS A 2 -9.68 4.83 -11.04
C LYS A 2 -8.39 4.47 -11.85
N LYS A 3 -7.34 5.30 -11.84
CA LYS A 3 -6.10 5.05 -12.63
C LYS A 3 -5.11 4.07 -11.96
N ALA A 4 -5.08 3.98 -10.64
CA ALA A 4 -4.23 3.03 -9.92
C ALA A 4 -4.79 1.59 -9.98
N LEU A 5 -6.13 1.45 -10.02
CA LEU A 5 -6.80 0.17 -10.25
C LEU A 5 -6.47 -0.43 -11.63
N TRP A 6 -6.34 0.44 -12.65
CA TRP A 6 -6.00 0.00 -14.01
C TRP A 6 -4.60 -0.60 -14.09
N ALA A 7 -3.63 -0.05 -13.36
CA ALA A 7 -2.26 -0.56 -13.35
C ALA A 7 -2.14 -1.94 -12.68
N LEU A 8 -2.90 -2.20 -11.62
CA LEU A 8 -2.93 -3.51 -10.95
C LEU A 8 -3.68 -4.57 -11.78
N LEU A 9 -4.78 -4.21 -12.42
CA LEU A 9 -5.52 -5.10 -13.33
C LEU A 9 -4.71 -5.37 -14.62
N CYS A 10 -4.07 -4.37 -15.21
CA CYS A 10 -3.21 -4.57 -16.39
C CYS A 10 -1.99 -5.44 -16.08
N ALA A 11 -1.35 -5.29 -14.92
CA ALA A 11 -0.22 -6.14 -14.54
C ALA A 11 -0.61 -7.62 -14.37
N VAL A 12 -1.84 -7.90 -13.91
CA VAL A 12 -2.36 -9.28 -13.83
C VAL A 12 -2.71 -9.82 -15.22
N ILE A 13 -3.18 -8.98 -16.15
CA ILE A 13 -3.60 -9.37 -17.50
C ILE A 13 -2.38 -9.63 -18.40
N PHE A 14 -1.34 -8.76 -18.38
CA PHE A 14 -0.13 -8.96 -19.21
C PHE A 14 0.71 -10.15 -18.79
N LEU A 15 0.68 -10.53 -17.50
CA LEU A 15 1.31 -11.78 -17.05
C LEU A 15 0.53 -13.04 -17.46
N SER A 16 -0.78 -12.93 -17.74
CA SER A 16 -1.62 -14.05 -18.16
C SER A 16 -1.42 -14.44 -19.63
N GLU A 17 -1.14 -13.51 -20.54
CA GLU A 17 -0.88 -13.83 -21.95
C GLU A 17 0.45 -14.60 -22.12
N ALA A 18 1.51 -14.20 -21.43
CA ALA A 18 2.79 -14.90 -21.44
C ALA A 18 2.75 -16.29 -20.77
N TRP A 19 1.74 -16.53 -19.92
CA TRP A 19 1.54 -17.80 -19.23
C TRP A 19 0.58 -18.73 -19.97
N ALA A 20 -0.41 -18.19 -20.68
CA ALA A 20 -1.34 -18.96 -21.51
C ALA A 20 -0.64 -19.73 -22.63
N ASP A 21 0.42 -19.18 -23.21
CA ASP A 21 1.20 -19.85 -24.25
C ASP A 21 2.03 -21.06 -23.75
N LYS A 22 2.28 -21.16 -22.45
CA LYS A 22 3.03 -22.28 -21.86
C LYS A 22 2.17 -23.44 -21.37
N VAL A 23 0.85 -23.28 -21.29
CA VAL A 23 -0.11 -24.31 -20.83
C VAL A 23 -0.97 -24.86 -21.98
N SER A 24 -0.54 -24.71 -23.24
CA SER A 24 -1.23 -25.19 -24.41
C SER A 24 -1.23 -26.73 -24.50
N GLY A 25 -2.06 -27.35 -23.69
CA GLY A 25 -2.38 -28.77 -23.70
C GLY A 25 -3.79 -29.07 -23.18
N VAL A 26 -4.51 -28.06 -22.67
CA VAL A 26 -5.89 -28.24 -22.21
C VAL A 26 -6.81 -27.48 -23.16
N ASN A 27 -7.69 -28.20 -23.80
CA ASN A 27 -8.71 -27.71 -24.73
C ASN A 27 -9.71 -26.82 -23.96
N ILE A 28 -9.36 -25.54 -23.73
CA ILE A 28 -10.23 -24.55 -23.12
C ILE A 28 -11.29 -24.17 -24.15
N GLN A 29 -12.49 -24.67 -23.96
CA GLN A 29 -13.62 -24.37 -24.83
C GLN A 29 -13.76 -22.83 -24.98
N ARG A 30 -13.80 -22.32 -26.20
CA ARG A 30 -13.90 -20.90 -26.59
C ARG A 30 -15.02 -20.12 -25.89
N THR A 31 -16.03 -20.80 -25.34
CA THR A 31 -17.14 -20.22 -24.58
C THR A 31 -16.70 -19.59 -23.24
N GLY A 32 -15.65 -20.12 -22.57
CA GLY A 32 -15.14 -19.58 -21.31
C GLY A 32 -14.33 -18.29 -21.46
N SER A 33 -13.71 -18.07 -22.63
CA SER A 33 -12.91 -16.86 -22.90
C SER A 33 -13.77 -15.61 -23.08
N LEU A 34 -14.90 -15.72 -23.79
CA LEU A 34 -15.80 -14.60 -24.01
C LEU A 34 -16.44 -14.10 -22.70
N THR A 35 -16.85 -15.01 -21.83
CA THR A 35 -17.46 -14.64 -20.54
C THR A 35 -16.50 -13.93 -19.58
N MET A 36 -15.22 -14.25 -19.62
CA MET A 36 -14.20 -13.58 -18.80
C MET A 36 -13.91 -12.15 -19.30
N GLN A 37 -13.85 -11.94 -20.63
CA GLN A 37 -13.68 -10.61 -21.21
C GLN A 37 -14.89 -9.72 -20.90
N ASP A 38 -16.10 -10.24 -21.07
CA ASP A 38 -17.34 -9.52 -20.74
C ASP A 38 -17.41 -9.11 -19.26
N ALA A 39 -16.92 -9.99 -18.36
CA ALA A 39 -16.83 -9.70 -16.93
C ALA A 39 -15.80 -8.58 -16.62
N GLN A 40 -14.66 -8.57 -17.34
CA GLN A 40 -13.66 -7.52 -17.22
C GLN A 40 -14.19 -6.17 -17.72
N ASP A 41 -14.89 -6.15 -18.86
CA ASP A 41 -15.46 -4.96 -19.43
C ASP A 41 -16.57 -4.38 -18.52
N ALA A 42 -17.41 -5.24 -17.94
CA ALA A 42 -18.41 -4.84 -16.96
C ALA A 42 -17.76 -4.24 -15.70
N LEU A 43 -16.67 -4.86 -15.20
CA LEU A 43 -15.91 -4.33 -14.06
C LEU A 43 -15.30 -2.96 -14.40
N ALA A 44 -14.70 -2.82 -15.57
CA ALA A 44 -14.08 -1.57 -16.03
C ALA A 44 -15.10 -0.43 -16.20
N SER A 45 -16.32 -0.73 -16.63
CA SER A 45 -17.41 0.25 -16.73
C SER A 45 -18.08 0.58 -15.39
N GLY A 46 -17.76 -0.15 -14.32
CA GLY A 46 -18.36 0.02 -13.00
C GLY A 46 -19.70 -0.72 -12.83
N ASP A 47 -20.09 -1.57 -13.78
CA ASP A 47 -21.25 -2.47 -13.64
C ASP A 47 -20.85 -3.69 -12.78
N TYR A 48 -20.70 -3.43 -11.47
CA TYR A 48 -20.26 -4.44 -10.51
C TYR A 48 -21.21 -5.62 -10.38
N ALA A 49 -22.51 -5.40 -10.58
CA ALA A 49 -23.51 -6.48 -10.49
C ALA A 49 -23.34 -7.47 -11.64
N LYS A 50 -23.23 -6.98 -12.87
CA LYS A 50 -23.00 -7.80 -14.05
C LYS A 50 -21.65 -8.51 -13.97
N ALA A 51 -20.57 -7.78 -13.64
CA ALA A 51 -19.24 -8.36 -13.51
C ALA A 51 -19.22 -9.50 -12.48
N PHE A 52 -19.84 -9.28 -11.31
CA PHE A 52 -19.89 -10.31 -10.26
C PHE A 52 -20.58 -11.58 -10.74
N ASN A 53 -21.78 -11.46 -11.37
CA ASN A 53 -22.52 -12.62 -11.83
C ASN A 53 -21.72 -13.42 -12.85
N GLN A 54 -21.05 -12.76 -13.80
CA GLN A 54 -20.23 -13.43 -14.81
C GLN A 54 -19.00 -14.12 -14.20
N TYR A 55 -18.30 -13.47 -13.26
CA TYR A 55 -17.20 -14.10 -12.53
C TYR A 55 -17.70 -15.26 -11.66
N HIS A 56 -18.88 -15.12 -11.04
CA HIS A 56 -19.47 -16.18 -10.21
C HIS A 56 -19.78 -17.42 -11.05
N ASP A 57 -20.41 -17.25 -12.20
CA ASP A 57 -20.72 -18.38 -13.09
C ASP A 57 -19.45 -19.07 -13.58
N ALA A 58 -18.43 -18.30 -13.99
CA ALA A 58 -17.16 -18.85 -14.40
C ALA A 58 -16.41 -19.57 -13.25
N ALA A 59 -16.49 -19.04 -12.02
CA ALA A 59 -15.84 -19.61 -10.84
C ALA A 59 -16.51 -20.88 -10.35
N VAL A 60 -17.85 -20.96 -10.39
CA VAL A 60 -18.62 -22.07 -9.82
C VAL A 60 -18.84 -23.16 -10.86
N GLN A 61 -19.31 -22.82 -12.06
CA GLN A 61 -19.61 -23.79 -13.11
C GLN A 61 -18.35 -24.21 -13.88
N GLY A 62 -17.47 -23.26 -14.14
CA GLY A 62 -16.23 -23.48 -14.91
C GLY A 62 -15.00 -23.82 -14.06
N ASN A 63 -15.10 -23.78 -12.72
CA ASN A 63 -13.97 -23.91 -11.79
C ASN A 63 -12.76 -23.04 -12.19
N ASN A 64 -13.03 -21.86 -12.76
CA ASN A 64 -12.00 -20.97 -13.28
C ASN A 64 -11.29 -20.25 -12.13
N ALA A 65 -10.01 -20.55 -11.93
CA ALA A 65 -9.23 -20.01 -10.81
C ALA A 65 -9.06 -18.48 -10.88
N LEU A 66 -9.00 -17.89 -12.08
CA LEU A 66 -8.90 -16.44 -12.25
C LEU A 66 -10.23 -15.76 -11.86
N ALA A 67 -11.37 -16.36 -12.23
CA ALA A 67 -12.68 -15.89 -11.79
C ALA A 67 -12.85 -16.02 -10.27
N GLN A 68 -12.37 -17.10 -9.67
CA GLN A 68 -12.34 -17.27 -8.20
C GLN A 68 -11.51 -16.17 -7.53
N PHE A 69 -10.33 -15.85 -8.07
CA PHE A 69 -9.51 -14.74 -7.57
C PHE A 69 -10.24 -13.39 -7.69
N SER A 70 -10.89 -13.13 -8.84
CA SER A 70 -11.68 -11.91 -9.04
C SER A 70 -12.82 -11.79 -8.03
N LEU A 71 -13.52 -12.88 -7.71
CA LEU A 71 -14.53 -12.86 -6.63
C LEU A 71 -13.95 -12.52 -5.27
N GLY A 72 -12.76 -13.03 -4.95
CA GLY A 72 -12.03 -12.63 -3.75
C GLY A 72 -11.83 -11.12 -3.68
N LEU A 73 -11.43 -10.50 -4.80
CA LEU A 73 -11.26 -9.04 -4.87
C LEU A 73 -12.58 -8.27 -4.73
N PHE A 74 -13.71 -8.80 -5.21
CA PHE A 74 -15.03 -8.19 -5.00
C PHE A 74 -15.37 -8.07 -3.52
N PHE A 75 -15.14 -9.13 -2.75
CA PHE A 75 -15.39 -9.13 -1.30
C PHE A 75 -14.35 -8.31 -0.53
N GLN A 76 -13.10 -8.32 -0.97
CA GLN A 76 -12.04 -7.55 -0.33
C GLN A 76 -12.24 -6.03 -0.49
N ASN A 77 -12.66 -5.58 -1.68
CA ASN A 77 -12.77 -4.17 -2.01
C ASN A 77 -14.20 -3.60 -1.88
N GLY A 78 -15.19 -4.44 -1.60
CA GLY A 78 -16.58 -4.01 -1.49
C GLY A 78 -17.18 -3.53 -2.81
N TRP A 79 -16.77 -4.09 -3.97
CA TRP A 79 -17.28 -3.66 -5.27
C TRP A 79 -18.74 -4.09 -5.45
N GLY A 80 -19.66 -3.10 -5.30
CA GLY A 80 -21.11 -3.31 -5.39
C GLY A 80 -21.70 -4.20 -4.26
N ARG A 81 -20.98 -4.39 -3.17
CA ARG A 81 -21.36 -5.21 -2.00
C ARG A 81 -20.60 -4.76 -0.75
N GLU A 82 -20.96 -5.28 0.39
CA GLU A 82 -20.22 -5.09 1.63
C GLU A 82 -18.84 -5.78 1.58
N ILE A 83 -17.88 -5.18 2.27
CA ILE A 83 -16.55 -5.76 2.45
C ILE A 83 -16.67 -6.96 3.36
N ASP A 84 -16.22 -8.12 2.90
CA ASP A 84 -16.18 -9.37 3.66
C ASP A 84 -14.82 -10.07 3.47
N PRO A 85 -13.84 -9.75 4.33
CA PRO A 85 -12.49 -10.34 4.23
C PRO A 85 -12.49 -11.85 4.39
N ALA A 86 -13.37 -12.41 5.20
CA ALA A 86 -13.45 -13.85 5.41
C ALA A 86 -13.90 -14.59 4.15
N THR A 87 -14.92 -14.06 3.46
CA THR A 87 -15.34 -14.61 2.16
C THR A 87 -14.31 -14.37 1.07
N ALA A 88 -13.61 -13.22 1.07
CA ALA A 88 -12.50 -12.99 0.17
C ALA A 88 -11.43 -14.06 0.32
N CYS A 89 -11.00 -14.37 1.55
CA CYS A 89 -10.01 -15.40 1.82
C CYS A 89 -10.44 -16.80 1.34
N ARG A 90 -11.72 -17.19 1.50
CA ARG A 90 -12.21 -18.46 0.96
C ARG A 90 -12.08 -18.56 -0.55
N TRP A 91 -12.33 -17.47 -1.27
CA TRP A 91 -12.17 -17.41 -2.71
C TRP A 91 -10.70 -17.40 -3.13
N PHE A 92 -9.82 -16.69 -2.40
CA PHE A 92 -8.40 -16.72 -2.63
C PHE A 92 -7.81 -18.14 -2.44
N GLU A 93 -8.25 -18.89 -1.44
CA GLU A 93 -7.82 -20.27 -1.25
C GLU A 93 -8.20 -21.18 -2.43
N LYS A 94 -9.42 -21.06 -2.96
CA LYS A 94 -9.84 -21.81 -4.15
C LYS A 94 -8.97 -21.46 -5.36
N ALA A 95 -8.75 -20.17 -5.62
CA ALA A 95 -7.92 -19.70 -6.70
C ALA A 95 -6.44 -20.13 -6.54
N ALA A 96 -5.94 -20.15 -5.30
CA ALA A 96 -4.58 -20.58 -4.97
C ALA A 96 -4.35 -22.07 -5.24
N GLN A 97 -5.38 -22.90 -5.01
CA GLN A 97 -5.38 -24.34 -5.38
C GLN A 97 -5.30 -24.49 -6.90
N GLY A 98 -5.94 -23.59 -7.65
CA GLY A 98 -5.86 -23.49 -9.12
C GLY A 98 -4.53 -22.93 -9.66
N GLY A 99 -3.56 -22.66 -8.78
CA GLY A 99 -2.20 -22.29 -9.16
C GLY A 99 -1.96 -20.81 -9.42
N ILE A 100 -2.92 -19.91 -9.14
CA ILE A 100 -2.75 -18.46 -9.34
C ILE A 100 -1.75 -17.90 -8.32
N PRO A 101 -0.57 -17.37 -8.74
CA PRO A 101 0.48 -16.97 -7.79
C PRO A 101 0.06 -15.84 -6.84
N VAL A 102 -0.67 -14.85 -7.33
CA VAL A 102 -1.18 -13.76 -6.48
C VAL A 102 -2.25 -14.26 -5.51
N ALA A 103 -3.09 -15.24 -5.88
CA ALA A 103 -4.03 -15.85 -4.95
C ALA A 103 -3.32 -16.69 -3.87
N GLN A 104 -2.25 -17.39 -4.23
CA GLN A 104 -1.39 -18.08 -3.25
C GLN A 104 -0.79 -17.10 -2.26
N HIS A 105 -0.33 -15.93 -2.73
CA HIS A 105 0.13 -14.86 -1.85
C HIS A 105 -0.99 -14.38 -0.92
N SER A 106 -2.18 -14.03 -1.46
CA SER A 106 -3.33 -13.57 -0.67
C SER A 106 -3.78 -14.60 0.36
N THR A 107 -3.75 -15.88 -0.01
CA THR A 107 -4.02 -16.99 0.93
C THR A 107 -2.99 -17.03 2.06
N GLY A 108 -1.71 -16.82 1.73
CA GLY A 108 -0.66 -16.67 2.73
C GLY A 108 -0.95 -15.56 3.72
N VAL A 109 -1.38 -14.38 3.24
CA VAL A 109 -1.80 -13.25 4.09
C VAL A 109 -3.00 -13.63 4.97
N CYS A 110 -4.01 -14.31 4.42
CA CYS A 110 -5.17 -14.75 5.19
C CYS A 110 -4.81 -15.65 6.38
N PHE A 111 -3.85 -16.57 6.22
CA PHE A 111 -3.34 -17.39 7.30
C PHE A 111 -2.42 -16.63 8.25
N ASP A 112 -1.66 -15.67 7.75
CA ASP A 112 -0.73 -14.86 8.56
C ASP A 112 -1.48 -13.91 9.50
N GLU A 113 -2.61 -13.36 9.04
CA GLU A 113 -3.44 -12.40 9.78
C GLU A 113 -4.61 -13.06 10.52
N GLY A 114 -4.85 -14.35 10.31
CA GLY A 114 -5.93 -15.09 10.97
C GLY A 114 -7.34 -14.63 10.56
N ILE A 115 -7.53 -14.19 9.30
CA ILE A 115 -8.79 -13.58 8.85
C ILE A 115 -9.93 -14.60 8.76
N HIS A 116 -9.69 -15.77 8.17
CA HIS A 116 -10.69 -16.81 7.89
C HIS A 116 -10.44 -18.08 8.70
N HIS A 117 -9.21 -18.35 9.01
CA HIS A 117 -8.74 -19.39 9.91
C HIS A 117 -8.07 -18.73 11.12
N ALA A 118 -7.76 -19.52 12.15
CA ALA A 118 -6.84 -19.07 13.18
C ALA A 118 -5.48 -18.73 12.56
N GLU A 119 -4.81 -17.73 13.11
CA GLU A 119 -3.44 -17.35 12.70
C GLU A 119 -2.53 -18.58 12.63
N ASN A 120 -1.90 -18.78 11.47
CA ASN A 120 -1.00 -19.91 11.24
C ASN A 120 0.19 -19.50 10.35
N PRO A 121 1.26 -18.97 10.96
CA PRO A 121 2.43 -18.49 10.20
C PRO A 121 3.16 -19.61 9.44
N VAL A 122 3.05 -20.87 9.88
CA VAL A 122 3.67 -22.00 9.16
C VAL A 122 2.92 -22.27 7.84
N THR A 123 1.59 -22.29 7.89
CA THR A 123 0.76 -22.42 6.69
C THR A 123 0.90 -21.20 5.78
N ALA A 124 0.95 -20.01 6.35
CA ALA A 124 1.23 -18.76 5.60
C ALA A 124 2.56 -18.85 4.83
N ALA A 125 3.62 -19.29 5.49
CA ALA A 125 4.93 -19.46 4.87
C ALA A 125 4.92 -20.50 3.74
N HIS A 126 4.14 -21.57 3.87
CA HIS A 126 3.95 -22.54 2.79
C HIS A 126 3.37 -21.86 1.53
N TRP A 127 2.29 -21.09 1.70
CA TRP A 127 1.66 -20.38 0.61
C TRP A 127 2.54 -19.28 0.02
N PHE A 128 3.21 -18.48 0.84
CA PHE A 128 4.16 -17.46 0.35
C PHE A 128 5.29 -18.09 -0.47
N ARG A 129 5.85 -19.23 -0.03
CA ARG A 129 6.89 -19.93 -0.78
C ARG A 129 6.36 -20.43 -2.11
N LYS A 130 5.16 -21.01 -2.14
CA LYS A 130 4.51 -21.51 -3.35
C LYS A 130 4.28 -20.35 -4.35
N ALA A 131 3.76 -19.22 -3.89
CA ALA A 131 3.58 -18.02 -4.70
C ALA A 131 4.89 -17.49 -5.27
N ALA A 132 5.94 -17.41 -4.43
CA ALA A 132 7.25 -16.93 -4.85
C ALA A 132 7.91 -17.82 -5.90
N HIS A 133 7.84 -19.15 -5.75
CA HIS A 133 8.31 -20.11 -6.76
C HIS A 133 7.52 -20.03 -8.07
N ALA A 134 6.25 -19.63 -8.02
CA ALA A 134 5.41 -19.39 -9.18
C ALA A 134 5.60 -17.98 -9.80
N GLY A 135 6.62 -17.22 -9.35
CA GLY A 135 6.99 -15.91 -9.91
C GLY A 135 6.48 -14.69 -9.15
N HIS A 136 5.68 -14.85 -8.10
CA HIS A 136 5.27 -13.73 -7.24
C HIS A 136 6.37 -13.41 -6.21
N LEU A 137 7.48 -12.83 -6.66
CA LEU A 137 8.70 -12.69 -5.87
C LEU A 137 8.53 -11.88 -4.58
N TYR A 138 7.58 -10.94 -4.56
CA TYR A 138 7.27 -10.17 -3.35
C TYR A 138 6.84 -11.06 -2.16
N SER A 139 6.29 -12.26 -2.43
CA SER A 139 5.95 -13.23 -1.37
C SER A 139 7.16 -13.66 -0.54
N TYR A 140 8.39 -13.59 -1.10
CA TYR A 140 9.59 -13.81 -0.30
C TYR A 140 9.78 -12.78 0.80
N CYS A 141 9.29 -11.54 0.64
CA CYS A 141 9.39 -10.52 1.69
C CYS A 141 8.43 -10.81 2.85
N HIS A 142 7.25 -11.40 2.61
CA HIS A 142 6.36 -11.86 3.67
C HIS A 142 6.99 -13.05 4.43
N LEU A 143 7.56 -14.02 3.71
CA LEU A 143 8.32 -15.11 4.33
C LEU A 143 9.51 -14.58 5.15
N ALA A 144 10.20 -13.57 4.63
CA ALA A 144 11.28 -12.87 5.32
C ALA A 144 10.80 -12.23 6.64
N ASN A 145 9.61 -11.61 6.63
CA ASN A 145 9.03 -11.03 7.83
C ASN A 145 8.76 -12.07 8.93
N LEU A 146 8.29 -13.25 8.57
CA LEU A 146 8.11 -14.36 9.52
C LEU A 146 9.44 -14.78 10.16
N LEU A 147 10.52 -14.84 9.38
CA LEU A 147 11.86 -15.12 9.89
C LEU A 147 12.44 -13.96 10.69
N MET A 148 12.17 -12.70 10.29
CA MET A 148 12.62 -11.50 11.00
C MET A 148 12.03 -11.43 12.40
N THR A 149 10.75 -11.77 12.51
CA THR A 149 9.99 -11.68 13.78
C THR A 149 10.02 -12.97 14.60
N GLY A 150 10.41 -14.10 14.01
CA GLY A 150 10.40 -15.41 14.67
C GLY A 150 9.01 -16.03 14.76
N ARG A 151 8.04 -15.58 13.93
CA ARG A 151 6.68 -16.14 13.92
C ARG A 151 6.66 -17.47 13.17
N GLY A 152 6.36 -18.54 13.89
CA GLY A 152 6.30 -19.91 13.37
C GLY A 152 7.66 -20.54 13.02
N PHE A 153 8.77 -19.80 13.15
CA PHE A 153 10.14 -20.24 12.82
C PHE A 153 11.16 -19.67 13.81
N SER A 154 12.34 -20.29 13.86
CA SER A 154 13.46 -19.65 14.55
C SER A 154 13.81 -18.31 13.89
N LYS A 155 13.92 -17.27 14.72
CA LYS A 155 14.27 -15.93 14.25
C LYS A 155 15.62 -15.94 13.53
N ASN A 156 15.66 -15.42 12.31
CA ASN A 156 16.87 -15.33 11.50
C ASN A 156 16.85 -14.06 10.62
N PRO A 157 17.28 -12.90 11.17
CA PRO A 157 17.24 -11.63 10.47
C PRO A 157 18.10 -11.58 9.20
N VAL A 158 19.26 -12.26 9.22
CA VAL A 158 20.17 -12.29 8.07
C VAL A 158 19.49 -13.00 6.89
N LYS A 159 18.94 -14.18 7.14
CA LYS A 159 18.23 -14.93 6.11
C LYS A 159 16.97 -14.23 5.63
N ALA A 160 16.31 -13.45 6.48
CA ALA A 160 15.18 -12.63 6.10
C ALA A 160 15.59 -11.57 5.05
N LEU A 161 16.72 -10.87 5.25
CA LEU A 161 17.24 -9.93 4.25
C LEU A 161 17.55 -10.65 2.91
N GLU A 162 18.23 -11.78 2.97
CA GLU A 162 18.60 -12.58 1.78
C GLU A 162 17.36 -12.97 0.95
N LEU A 163 16.24 -13.32 1.62
CA LEU A 163 15.01 -13.73 0.94
C LEU A 163 14.30 -12.57 0.23
N CYS A 164 14.21 -11.40 0.87
CA CYS A 164 13.50 -10.26 0.28
C CYS A 164 14.34 -9.49 -0.76
N HIS A 165 15.64 -9.52 -0.65
CA HIS A 165 16.58 -8.74 -1.46
C HIS A 165 16.40 -8.91 -2.98
N PRO A 166 16.26 -10.13 -3.55
CA PRO A 166 16.07 -10.28 -4.99
C PRO A 166 14.83 -9.56 -5.55
N ALA A 167 13.70 -9.59 -4.83
CA ALA A 167 12.49 -8.88 -5.23
C ALA A 167 12.69 -7.35 -5.22
N ALA A 168 13.41 -6.84 -4.22
CA ALA A 168 13.75 -5.43 -4.13
C ALA A 168 14.71 -4.98 -5.24
N GLN A 169 15.71 -5.80 -5.57
CA GLN A 169 16.65 -5.54 -6.67
C GLN A 169 15.97 -5.55 -8.05
N GLN A 170 14.95 -6.37 -8.25
CA GLN A 170 14.14 -6.37 -9.46
C GLN A 170 13.18 -5.18 -9.57
N GLY A 171 13.26 -4.24 -8.63
CA GLY A 171 12.54 -2.97 -8.69
C GLY A 171 11.12 -3.02 -8.13
N SER A 172 10.74 -4.05 -7.35
CA SER A 172 9.45 -4.09 -6.66
C SER A 172 9.39 -3.01 -5.56
N PRO A 173 8.56 -1.95 -5.69
CA PRO A 173 8.48 -0.91 -4.66
C PRO A 173 8.08 -1.45 -3.28
N PRO A 174 7.10 -2.38 -3.15
CA PRO A 174 6.79 -2.97 -1.86
C PRO A 174 7.97 -3.73 -1.24
N ALA A 175 8.76 -4.46 -2.05
CA ALA A 175 9.95 -5.15 -1.54
C ALA A 175 11.04 -4.16 -1.10
N GLN A 176 11.24 -3.06 -1.83
CA GLN A 176 12.16 -1.99 -1.45
C GLN A 176 11.75 -1.33 -0.13
N LEU A 177 10.44 -1.11 0.08
CA LEU A 177 9.91 -0.64 1.37
C LEU A 177 10.19 -1.62 2.50
N TRP A 178 10.00 -2.93 2.29
CA TRP A 178 10.33 -3.95 3.27
C TRP A 178 11.83 -3.94 3.62
N MET A 179 12.72 -3.86 2.63
CA MET A 179 14.15 -3.75 2.87
C MET A 179 14.48 -2.51 3.70
N GLY A 180 13.91 -1.36 3.36
CA GLY A 180 14.06 -0.13 4.15
C GLY A 180 13.62 -0.30 5.60
N LYS A 181 12.45 -0.89 5.83
CA LYS A 181 11.92 -1.16 7.18
C LYS A 181 12.80 -2.15 7.96
N PHE A 182 13.26 -3.23 7.33
CA PHE A 182 14.14 -4.20 7.99
C PHE A 182 15.43 -3.54 8.49
N TYR A 183 16.04 -2.69 7.67
CA TYR A 183 17.24 -1.95 8.07
C TYR A 183 16.96 -0.83 9.09
N LEU A 184 15.76 -0.22 9.08
CA LEU A 184 15.43 0.88 9.99
C LEU A 184 14.95 0.38 11.36
N GLN A 185 14.03 -0.59 11.38
CA GLN A 185 13.26 -1.00 12.54
C GLN A 185 13.42 -2.48 12.89
N GLY A 186 14.14 -3.24 12.07
CA GLY A 186 14.32 -4.67 12.26
C GLY A 186 15.19 -5.03 13.45
N ASP A 187 15.73 -6.23 13.44
CA ASP A 187 16.60 -6.72 14.52
C ASP A 187 17.84 -5.81 14.69
N PRO A 188 18.25 -5.50 15.93
CA PRO A 188 19.44 -4.68 16.18
C PRO A 188 20.71 -5.14 15.45
N ALA A 189 20.86 -6.43 15.21
CA ALA A 189 22.03 -7.00 14.52
C ALA A 189 22.14 -6.59 13.05
N ILE A 190 21.03 -6.15 12.43
CA ILE A 190 21.00 -5.76 11.02
C ILE A 190 20.64 -4.29 10.80
N ARG A 191 20.34 -3.54 11.88
CA ARG A 191 19.95 -2.12 11.73
C ARG A 191 21.06 -1.31 11.07
N ASN A 192 20.67 -0.58 10.03
CA ASN A 192 21.58 0.29 9.30
C ASN A 192 20.77 1.43 8.65
N GLN A 193 20.78 2.59 9.28
CA GLN A 193 20.01 3.75 8.82
C GLN A 193 20.41 4.21 7.41
N ARG A 194 21.71 4.05 7.03
CA ARG A 194 22.18 4.40 5.69
C ARG A 194 21.61 3.47 4.62
N GLU A 195 21.58 2.16 4.89
CA GLU A 195 20.94 1.20 3.98
C GLU A 195 19.41 1.40 3.93
N ALA A 196 18.76 1.67 5.06
CA ALA A 196 17.35 2.04 5.10
C ALA A 196 17.06 3.24 4.19
N TYR A 197 17.85 4.31 4.33
CA TYR A 197 17.71 5.51 3.48
C TYR A 197 17.85 5.17 1.99
N ARG A 198 18.85 4.35 1.61
CA ARG A 198 19.05 3.94 0.20
C ARG A 198 17.84 3.23 -0.37
N TRP A 199 17.29 2.25 0.36
CA TRP A 199 16.12 1.50 -0.09
C TRP A 199 14.87 2.37 -0.19
N PHE A 200 14.63 3.24 0.78
CA PHE A 200 13.53 4.20 0.68
C PHE A 200 13.73 5.20 -0.45
N ALA A 201 14.95 5.67 -0.70
CA ALA A 201 15.23 6.57 -1.81
C ALA A 201 14.91 5.93 -3.18
N VAL A 202 15.26 4.65 -3.36
CA VAL A 202 14.90 3.92 -4.58
C VAL A 202 13.38 3.72 -4.71
N ALA A 203 12.69 3.40 -3.62
CA ALA A 203 11.22 3.28 -3.62
C ALA A 203 10.52 4.63 -3.90
N ALA A 204 11.07 5.73 -3.39
CA ALA A 204 10.56 7.08 -3.64
C ALA A 204 10.65 7.50 -5.11
N GLN A 205 11.68 7.04 -5.86
CA GLN A 205 11.76 7.24 -7.32
C GLN A 205 10.58 6.60 -8.07
N LYS A 206 9.96 5.58 -7.48
CA LYS A 206 8.74 4.93 -7.98
C LYS A 206 7.46 5.55 -7.42
N GLN A 207 7.56 6.74 -6.81
CA GLN A 207 6.43 7.45 -6.18
C GLN A 207 5.74 6.64 -5.07
N ALA A 208 6.48 5.78 -4.35
CA ALA A 208 5.96 5.08 -3.19
C ALA A 208 5.75 6.07 -2.02
N PRO A 209 4.51 6.37 -1.61
CA PRO A 209 4.26 7.44 -0.64
C PRO A 209 4.87 7.16 0.73
N GLU A 210 4.85 5.91 1.16
CA GLU A 210 5.46 5.46 2.41
C GLU A 210 6.98 5.70 2.44
N ALA A 211 7.65 5.60 1.28
CA ALA A 211 9.08 5.85 1.19
C ALA A 211 9.45 7.30 1.51
N PHE A 212 8.70 8.26 1.00
CA PHE A 212 8.88 9.67 1.34
C PHE A 212 8.72 9.94 2.83
N TYR A 213 7.72 9.32 3.46
CA TYR A 213 7.50 9.45 4.89
C TYR A 213 8.71 8.96 5.71
N TYR A 214 9.21 7.75 5.41
CA TYR A 214 10.37 7.22 6.11
C TYR A 214 11.67 7.99 5.81
N LEU A 215 11.83 8.53 4.60
CA LEU A 215 12.94 9.46 4.31
C LEU A 215 12.86 10.70 5.19
N GLY A 216 11.69 11.29 5.34
CA GLY A 216 11.47 12.43 6.25
C GLY A 216 11.85 12.10 7.69
N LEU A 217 11.43 10.95 8.22
CA LEU A 217 11.77 10.49 9.57
C LEU A 217 13.27 10.26 9.75
N ILE A 218 13.94 9.64 8.77
CA ILE A 218 15.39 9.42 8.80
C ILE A 218 16.12 10.75 8.80
N MET A 219 15.75 11.68 7.91
CA MET A 219 16.38 12.99 7.83
C MET A 219 16.17 13.82 9.11
N GLN A 220 15.00 13.69 9.75
CA GLN A 220 14.69 14.34 11.03
C GLN A 220 15.55 13.81 12.18
N SER A 221 15.84 12.50 12.20
CA SER A 221 16.59 11.84 13.26
C SER A 221 18.10 11.80 13.03
N ASP A 222 18.59 12.14 11.84
CA ASP A 222 20.01 12.07 11.49
C ASP A 222 20.80 13.21 12.14
N SER A 223 21.41 12.93 13.29
CA SER A 223 22.30 13.87 13.99
C SER A 223 23.66 14.07 13.30
N SER A 224 24.06 13.17 12.40
CA SER A 224 25.34 13.20 11.70
C SER A 224 25.34 14.22 10.54
N ARG A 225 24.18 14.50 10.00
CA ARG A 225 23.97 15.47 8.90
C ARG A 225 22.77 16.35 9.23
N LYS A 226 23.00 17.67 9.34
CA LYS A 226 21.90 18.62 9.47
C LYS A 226 21.20 18.77 8.13
N HIS A 227 20.03 18.16 8.00
CA HIS A 227 19.13 18.43 6.90
C HIS A 227 18.39 19.75 7.13
N ALA A 228 18.20 20.53 6.08
CA ALA A 228 17.41 21.74 6.19
C ALA A 228 15.94 21.40 6.49
N PRO A 229 15.26 22.15 7.37
CA PRO A 229 13.83 21.90 7.65
C PRO A 229 12.96 21.87 6.38
N LYS A 230 13.32 22.65 5.36
CA LYS A 230 12.66 22.64 4.05
C LYS A 230 12.77 21.29 3.34
N GLU A 231 13.92 20.60 3.43
CA GLU A 231 14.11 19.29 2.79
C GLU A 231 13.25 18.23 3.48
N ILE A 232 13.22 18.23 4.81
CA ILE A 232 12.40 17.29 5.61
C ILE A 232 10.91 17.52 5.32
N ARG A 233 10.48 18.78 5.34
CA ARG A 233 9.11 19.17 5.01
C ARG A 233 8.70 18.68 3.64
N GLN A 234 9.57 18.79 2.64
CA GLN A 234 9.30 18.34 1.27
C GLN A 234 9.03 16.83 1.22
N MET A 235 9.75 16.03 1.99
CA MET A 235 9.50 14.59 2.05
C MET A 235 8.12 14.27 2.63
N PHE A 236 7.74 14.88 3.75
CA PHE A 236 6.42 14.66 4.33
C PHE A 236 5.30 15.19 3.44
N GLU A 237 5.49 16.33 2.78
CA GLU A 237 4.52 16.89 1.84
C GLU A 237 4.30 15.97 0.63
N GLN A 238 5.37 15.39 0.06
CA GLN A 238 5.24 14.42 -1.04
C GLN A 238 4.45 13.18 -0.60
N ALA A 239 4.73 12.64 0.58
CA ALA A 239 3.97 11.51 1.12
C ALA A 239 2.48 11.87 1.33
N ALA A 240 2.20 13.05 1.89
CA ALA A 240 0.85 13.55 2.12
C ALA A 240 0.10 13.79 0.80
N ALA A 241 0.74 14.40 -0.19
CA ALA A 241 0.16 14.62 -1.51
C ALA A 241 -0.22 13.31 -2.23
N LEU A 242 0.51 12.23 -1.95
CA LEU A 242 0.22 10.88 -2.42
C LEU A 242 -0.76 10.10 -1.50
N LYS A 243 -1.47 10.80 -0.61
CA LYS A 243 -2.50 10.27 0.30
C LYS A 243 -1.97 9.28 1.36
N TYR A 244 -0.72 9.40 1.78
CA TYR A 244 -0.20 8.61 2.90
C TYR A 244 -0.60 9.24 4.23
N VAL A 245 -1.62 8.70 4.88
CA VAL A 245 -2.25 9.27 6.08
C VAL A 245 -1.25 9.63 7.19
N PRO A 246 -0.25 8.78 7.55
CA PRO A 246 0.72 9.13 8.58
C PRO A 246 1.56 10.38 8.30
N ALA A 247 1.59 10.84 7.04
CA ALA A 247 2.35 12.02 6.66
C ALA A 247 1.57 13.33 6.85
N TYR A 248 0.25 13.30 6.96
CA TYR A 248 -0.57 14.52 7.04
C TYR A 248 -0.18 15.40 8.22
N PHE A 249 -0.12 14.82 9.42
CA PHE A 249 0.26 15.55 10.61
C PHE A 249 1.68 16.11 10.52
N GLN A 250 2.64 15.30 10.09
CA GLN A 250 4.03 15.73 9.95
C GLN A 250 4.17 16.86 8.94
N ALA A 251 3.56 16.73 7.76
CA ALA A 251 3.55 17.79 6.76
C ALA A 251 2.96 19.09 7.30
N GLY A 252 1.78 19.01 7.92
CA GLY A 252 1.11 20.16 8.50
C GLY A 252 1.95 20.83 9.60
N LYS A 253 2.56 20.05 10.48
CA LYS A 253 3.45 20.52 11.54
C LYS A 253 4.66 21.27 10.98
N TYR A 254 5.33 20.74 9.97
CA TYR A 254 6.49 21.40 9.35
C TYR A 254 6.15 22.70 8.61
N PHE A 255 4.91 22.85 8.12
CA PHE A 255 4.43 24.12 7.58
C PHE A 255 4.05 25.13 8.68
N HIS A 256 3.43 24.64 9.77
CA HIS A 256 3.09 25.44 10.94
C HIS A 256 4.35 25.98 11.65
N ASP A 257 5.36 25.13 11.84
CA ASP A 257 6.59 25.44 12.56
C ASP A 257 7.66 26.08 11.64
N ALA A 258 7.30 26.48 10.40
CA ALA A 258 8.23 27.09 9.48
C ALA A 258 8.69 28.49 9.98
N GLU A 259 9.90 28.87 9.58
CA GLU A 259 10.42 30.20 9.94
C GLU A 259 9.50 31.31 9.40
N PRO A 260 9.06 32.24 10.26
CA PRO A 260 8.26 33.37 9.85
C PRO A 260 9.11 34.36 9.03
N ASN A 261 8.43 35.17 8.22
CA ASN A 261 9.09 36.27 7.52
C ASN A 261 9.75 37.22 8.55
N PRO A 262 11.05 37.53 8.43
CA PRO A 262 11.78 38.33 9.40
C PRO A 262 11.23 39.76 9.57
N GLU A 263 10.61 40.33 8.52
CA GLU A 263 10.09 41.69 8.53
C GLU A 263 8.69 41.78 9.16
N THR A 264 7.86 40.78 8.96
CA THR A 264 6.46 40.79 9.40
C THR A 264 6.19 39.94 10.66
N GLY A 265 7.11 39.03 10.99
CA GLY A 265 6.91 38.05 12.07
C GLY A 265 5.82 37.00 11.75
N GLN A 266 5.29 36.96 10.54
CA GLN A 266 4.19 36.07 10.14
C GLN A 266 4.66 34.97 9.20
N LEU A 267 3.98 33.81 9.22
CA LEU A 267 4.15 32.78 8.22
C LEU A 267 3.75 33.29 6.84
N SER A 268 4.41 32.77 5.80
CA SER A 268 4.01 33.09 4.43
C SER A 268 2.58 32.58 4.14
N ALA A 269 1.90 33.21 3.18
CA ALA A 269 0.58 32.77 2.71
C ALA A 269 0.57 31.28 2.32
N GLU A 270 1.64 30.81 1.65
CA GLU A 270 1.82 29.42 1.28
C GLU A 270 1.89 28.49 2.52
N HIS A 271 2.69 28.88 3.52
CA HIS A 271 2.83 28.07 4.75
C HIS A 271 1.53 28.01 5.52
N LEU A 272 0.79 29.11 5.66
CA LEU A 272 -0.52 29.13 6.32
C LEU A 272 -1.52 28.21 5.61
N ALA A 273 -1.64 28.32 4.27
CA ALA A 273 -2.57 27.51 3.50
C ALA A 273 -2.24 26.02 3.54
N LYS A 274 -0.97 25.66 3.41
CA LYS A 274 -0.52 24.25 3.47
C LYS A 274 -0.60 23.67 4.88
N ALA A 275 -0.27 24.46 5.92
CA ALA A 275 -0.48 24.02 7.29
C ALA A 275 -1.95 23.72 7.55
N TYR A 276 -2.87 24.62 7.16
CA TYR A 276 -4.31 24.40 7.28
C TYR A 276 -4.75 23.13 6.55
N LEU A 277 -4.34 22.95 5.28
CA LEU A 277 -4.72 21.81 4.45
C LEU A 277 -4.30 20.47 5.10
N TRP A 278 -3.03 20.33 5.46
CA TRP A 278 -2.51 19.06 5.96
C TRP A 278 -2.93 18.76 7.41
N LEU A 279 -3.02 19.78 8.28
CA LEU A 279 -3.54 19.57 9.64
C LEU A 279 -5.03 19.21 9.61
N SER A 280 -5.81 19.82 8.73
CA SER A 280 -7.22 19.44 8.55
C SER A 280 -7.36 18.01 8.03
N ALA A 281 -6.55 17.62 7.03
CA ALA A 281 -6.52 16.24 6.55
C ALA A 281 -6.15 15.25 7.68
N ALA A 282 -5.19 15.59 8.53
CA ALA A 282 -4.83 14.79 9.70
C ALA A 282 -5.98 14.62 10.67
N THR A 283 -6.74 15.69 10.98
CA THR A 283 -7.90 15.59 11.89
C THR A 283 -9.03 14.71 11.37
N HIS A 284 -9.14 14.52 10.04
CA HIS A 284 -10.17 13.70 9.41
C HIS A 284 -9.75 12.24 9.20
N GLN A 285 -8.46 11.97 9.03
CA GLN A 285 -7.96 10.68 8.58
C GLN A 285 -7.09 9.95 9.61
N SER A 286 -6.41 10.66 10.52
CA SER A 286 -5.61 10.01 11.56
C SER A 286 -6.51 9.25 12.54
N GLN A 287 -5.99 8.12 13.01
CA GLN A 287 -6.62 7.33 14.06
C GLN A 287 -5.91 7.53 15.41
N ASP A 288 -4.83 8.31 15.44
CA ASP A 288 -4.08 8.64 16.64
C ASP A 288 -4.70 9.84 17.37
N PRO A 289 -5.25 9.65 18.58
CA PRO A 289 -5.88 10.74 19.35
C PRO A 289 -4.91 11.88 19.70
N GLU A 290 -3.62 11.57 19.90
CA GLU A 290 -2.61 12.58 20.24
C GLU A 290 -2.31 13.45 19.02
N GLU A 291 -2.12 12.84 17.84
CA GLU A 291 -1.97 13.59 16.59
C GLU A 291 -3.19 14.45 16.28
N ILE A 292 -4.40 13.92 16.46
CA ILE A 292 -5.66 14.67 16.24
C ILE A 292 -5.73 15.87 17.17
N SER A 293 -5.41 15.70 18.46
CA SER A 293 -5.42 16.77 19.45
C SER A 293 -4.39 17.86 19.13
N ALA A 294 -3.17 17.45 18.80
CA ALA A 294 -2.10 18.37 18.41
C ALA A 294 -2.46 19.13 17.12
N ALA A 295 -2.99 18.45 16.11
CA ALA A 295 -3.42 19.07 14.85
C ALA A 295 -4.52 20.11 15.09
N LYS A 296 -5.51 19.82 15.93
CA LYS A 296 -6.58 20.79 16.29
C LYS A 296 -6.02 22.02 16.99
N SER A 297 -5.06 21.86 17.89
CA SER A 297 -4.40 22.99 18.59
C SER A 297 -3.66 23.89 17.58
N MET A 298 -2.89 23.30 16.68
CA MET A 298 -2.17 24.03 15.62
C MET A 298 -3.14 24.73 14.66
N LEU A 299 -4.25 24.06 14.29
CA LEU A 299 -5.29 24.67 13.46
C LEU A 299 -5.91 25.92 14.10
N GLN A 300 -6.14 25.93 15.39
CA GLN A 300 -6.63 27.11 16.09
C GLN A 300 -5.66 28.29 15.97
N GLN A 301 -4.35 28.05 16.04
CA GLN A 301 -3.33 29.08 15.86
C GLN A 301 -3.30 29.60 14.40
N ILE A 302 -3.37 28.71 13.42
CA ILE A 302 -3.45 29.08 11.99
C ILE A 302 -4.71 29.92 11.71
N LEU A 303 -5.88 29.49 12.21
CA LEU A 303 -7.16 30.17 12.00
C LEU A 303 -7.22 31.57 12.64
N ALA A 304 -6.43 31.82 13.69
CA ALA A 304 -6.33 33.13 14.30
C ALA A 304 -5.66 34.20 13.42
N VAL A 305 -4.80 33.78 12.50
CA VAL A 305 -4.00 34.67 11.65
C VAL A 305 -4.31 34.57 10.14
N MET A 306 -4.94 33.47 9.72
CA MET A 306 -5.27 33.22 8.32
C MET A 306 -6.50 34.02 7.87
N PRO A 307 -6.51 34.60 6.65
CA PRO A 307 -7.67 35.29 6.10
C PRO A 307 -8.87 34.36 5.97
N LYS A 308 -10.01 34.72 6.57
CA LYS A 308 -11.24 33.90 6.53
C LYS A 308 -11.77 33.64 5.13
N THR A 309 -11.44 34.53 4.17
CA THR A 309 -11.82 34.39 2.75
C THR A 309 -11.22 33.17 2.07
N TRP A 310 -10.14 32.59 2.63
CA TRP A 310 -9.50 31.38 2.04
C TRP A 310 -10.21 30.08 2.43
N LEU A 311 -10.98 30.09 3.52
CA LEU A 311 -11.52 28.85 4.11
C LEU A 311 -12.34 28.02 3.11
N ALA A 312 -13.28 28.66 2.40
CA ALA A 312 -14.15 27.93 1.46
C ALA A 312 -13.37 27.21 0.36
N GLU A 313 -12.33 27.85 -0.19
CA GLU A 313 -11.48 27.23 -1.23
C GLU A 313 -10.61 26.12 -0.65
N LEU A 314 -10.03 26.33 0.54
CA LEU A 314 -9.19 25.32 1.18
C LEU A 314 -9.98 24.11 1.62
N ASP A 315 -11.19 24.29 2.16
CA ASP A 315 -12.09 23.18 2.55
C ASP A 315 -12.50 22.36 1.32
N GLN A 316 -12.76 23.02 0.19
CA GLN A 316 -13.01 22.31 -1.06
C GLN A 316 -11.80 21.48 -1.52
N LYS A 317 -10.59 22.03 -1.42
CA LYS A 317 -9.35 21.29 -1.76
C LYS A 317 -9.15 20.09 -0.82
N ILE A 318 -9.41 20.23 0.47
CA ILE A 318 -9.34 19.13 1.45
C ILE A 318 -10.35 18.04 1.06
N ALA A 319 -11.61 18.41 0.82
CA ALA A 319 -12.65 17.45 0.43
C ALA A 319 -12.29 16.69 -0.85
N GLN A 320 -11.74 17.37 -1.86
CA GLN A 320 -11.26 16.75 -3.11
C GLN A 320 -10.05 15.82 -2.87
N HIS A 321 -9.14 16.22 -1.99
CA HIS A 321 -7.96 15.41 -1.68
C HIS A 321 -8.33 14.13 -0.95
N LEU A 322 -9.31 14.17 -0.04
CA LEU A 322 -9.73 13.04 0.79
C LEU A 322 -10.68 12.05 0.06
N GLN A 323 -11.28 12.42 -1.07
CA GLN A 323 -12.02 11.52 -1.97
C GLN A 323 -11.07 10.59 -2.74
#